data_2f93154c62dcc27f2daf034914f678ab
#
_entry.id   2f93154c62dcc27f2daf034914f678ab
#
_cell.length_a   1.000
_cell.length_b   1.000
_cell.length_c   1.000
_cell.angle_alpha   90.00
_cell.angle_beta   90.00
_cell.angle_gamma   90.00
#
_symmetry.space_group_name_H-M   'P 1'
#
loop_
_entity.id
_entity.type
_entity.pdbx_description
1 polymer ?
#
loop_
_entity_poly.entity_id
_entity_poly.type
_entity_poly.pdbx_seq_one_letter_code
_entity_poly.pdbx_strand_id
1 'polypeptide(L)'
;MRDALHRLTGERLVEAPRHEGFRAPFLTETTLRHLYAWHRDLLLMAIARHRCVGGRIEGPRPSEAETSSERQNVIFLGLARATGNPEHALALESLLERLEPFQRFEAEFLEALEEETAEIIEALGSSDRSKLRSALLRYHKRRARIIPELLGRHQTL
;
A
#
# COMPACT_ATOMS: atom_id res chain seq x y z
N MET A 1 -16.86 8.46 21.33
CA MET A 1 -16.35 9.31 20.25
C MET A 1 -14.90 9.77 20.47
N ARG A 2 -14.54 10.37 21.63
CA ARG A 2 -13.15 10.77 21.95
C ARG A 2 -12.16 9.59 21.92
N ASP A 3 -12.52 8.44 22.46
CA ASP A 3 -11.63 7.26 22.50
C ASP A 3 -11.28 6.73 21.08
N ALA A 4 -12.25 6.78 20.15
CA ALA A 4 -11.99 6.44 18.76
C ALA A 4 -11.00 7.40 18.10
N LEU A 5 -11.12 8.71 18.36
CA LEU A 5 -10.20 9.73 17.85
C LEU A 5 -8.80 9.60 18.44
N HIS A 6 -8.68 9.27 19.74
CA HIS A 6 -7.38 8.99 20.37
C HIS A 6 -6.71 7.74 19.78
N ARG A 7 -7.48 6.69 19.45
CA ARG A 7 -6.96 5.52 18.76
C ARG A 7 -6.43 5.89 17.38
N LEU A 8 -7.20 6.63 16.59
CA LEU A 8 -6.78 7.11 15.27
C LEU A 8 -5.54 8.02 15.34
N THR A 9 -5.37 8.76 16.44
CA THR A 9 -4.14 9.55 16.67
C THR A 9 -2.93 8.63 16.91
N GLY A 10 -3.11 7.54 17.65
CA GLY A 10 -2.08 6.51 17.86
C GLY A 10 -1.67 5.83 16.55
N GLU A 11 -2.63 5.60 15.67
CA GLU A 11 -2.43 5.02 14.33
C GLU A 11 -1.91 6.05 13.30
N ARG A 12 -1.70 7.31 13.70
CA ARG A 12 -1.26 8.43 12.84
C ARG A 12 -2.21 8.76 11.68
N LEU A 13 -3.48 8.43 11.83
CA LEU A 13 -4.56 8.76 10.90
C LEU A 13 -5.19 10.12 11.20
N VAL A 14 -5.01 10.62 12.43
CA VAL A 14 -5.50 11.92 12.89
C VAL A 14 -4.43 12.59 13.76
N GLU A 15 -4.29 13.90 13.63
CA GLU A 15 -3.48 14.72 14.53
C GLU A 15 -4.35 15.38 15.59
N ALA A 16 -3.84 15.45 16.83
CA ALA A 16 -4.48 16.15 17.94
C ALA A 16 -3.52 17.25 18.48
N PRO A 17 -3.36 18.39 17.77
CA PRO A 17 -2.58 19.50 18.28
C PRO A 17 -3.13 20.01 19.60
N ARG A 18 -2.26 20.48 20.49
CA ARG A 18 -2.69 21.03 21.77
C ARG A 18 -3.62 22.22 21.52
N HIS A 19 -4.84 22.13 22.04
CA HIS A 19 -5.89 23.16 21.99
C HIS A 19 -6.62 23.38 20.65
N GLU A 20 -6.37 22.57 19.60
CA GLU A 20 -6.94 22.77 18.26
C GLU A 20 -7.93 21.66 17.82
N GLY A 21 -8.15 20.65 18.69
CA GLY A 21 -9.02 19.52 18.36
C GLY A 21 -8.32 18.45 17.48
N PHE A 22 -9.09 17.65 16.76
CA PHE A 22 -8.58 16.59 15.89
C PHE A 22 -8.67 17.03 14.43
N ARG A 23 -7.60 16.83 13.67
CA ARG A 23 -7.56 17.12 12.23
C ARG A 23 -6.87 15.98 11.47
N ALA A 24 -7.13 15.91 10.17
CA ALA A 24 -6.33 15.05 9.28
C ALA A 24 -4.86 15.47 9.31
N PRO A 25 -3.90 14.53 9.29
CA PRO A 25 -2.48 14.85 9.25
C PRO A 25 -2.14 15.71 8.03
N PHE A 26 -1.38 16.77 8.22
CA PHE A 26 -0.84 17.53 7.09
C PHE A 26 0.32 16.74 6.48
N LEU A 27 0.05 16.06 5.36
CA LEU A 27 1.06 15.27 4.67
C LEU A 27 1.82 16.15 3.70
N THR A 28 3.15 16.15 3.86
CA THR A 28 4.08 16.77 2.91
C THR A 28 4.49 15.77 1.84
N GLU A 29 5.03 16.28 0.74
CA GLU A 29 5.61 15.43 -0.31
C GLU A 29 6.66 14.46 0.26
N THR A 30 7.53 14.97 1.15
CA THR A 30 8.55 14.16 1.82
C THR A 30 7.92 13.03 2.64
N THR A 31 6.87 13.32 3.40
CA THR A 31 6.17 12.30 4.19
C THR A 31 5.54 11.24 3.30
N LEU A 32 4.88 11.65 2.21
CA LEU A 32 4.26 10.69 1.28
C LEU A 32 5.32 9.83 0.57
N ARG A 33 6.47 10.41 0.21
CA ARG A 33 7.63 9.65 -0.32
C ARG A 33 8.13 8.60 0.67
N HIS A 34 8.20 8.94 1.96
CA HIS A 34 8.61 7.98 3.00
C HIS A 34 7.58 6.86 3.18
N LEU A 35 6.28 7.15 3.07
CA LEU A 35 5.25 6.10 3.13
C LEU A 35 5.38 5.11 1.96
N TYR A 36 5.53 5.58 0.72
CA TYR A 36 5.75 4.70 -0.43
C TYR A 36 7.09 3.96 -0.37
N ALA A 37 8.14 4.57 0.18
CA ALA A 37 9.42 3.90 0.39
C ALA A 37 9.29 2.77 1.43
N TRP A 38 8.59 3.03 2.55
CA TRP A 38 8.33 2.03 3.57
C TRP A 38 7.44 0.88 3.06
N HIS A 39 6.44 1.21 2.24
CA HIS A 39 5.60 0.22 1.56
C HIS A 39 6.46 -0.72 0.69
N ARG A 40 7.36 -0.17 -0.11
CA ARG A 40 8.31 -0.94 -0.91
C ARG A 40 9.16 -1.86 -0.04
N ASP A 41 9.71 -1.34 1.05
CA ASP A 41 10.64 -2.09 1.89
C ASP A 41 9.94 -3.24 2.62
N LEU A 42 8.70 -3.05 3.09
CA LEU A 42 7.87 -4.12 3.64
C LEU A 42 7.61 -5.23 2.60
N LEU A 43 7.25 -4.87 1.37
CA LEU A 43 7.00 -5.86 0.33
C LEU A 43 8.27 -6.61 -0.09
N LEU A 44 9.40 -5.92 -0.19
CA LEU A 44 10.69 -6.57 -0.48
C LEU A 44 11.13 -7.52 0.65
N MET A 45 10.88 -7.15 1.90
CA MET A 45 11.11 -8.06 3.04
C MET A 45 10.18 -9.27 2.98
N ALA A 46 8.91 -9.09 2.58
CA ALA A 46 7.98 -10.19 2.41
C ALA A 46 8.49 -11.18 1.36
N ILE A 47 8.92 -10.72 0.19
CA ILE A 47 9.52 -11.58 -0.86
C ILE A 47 10.75 -12.33 -0.33
N ALA A 48 11.63 -11.65 0.40
CA ALA A 48 12.85 -12.27 0.90
C ALA A 48 12.57 -13.38 1.93
N ARG A 49 11.51 -13.23 2.73
CA ARG A 49 11.10 -14.17 3.77
C ARG A 49 10.13 -15.25 3.27
N HIS A 50 9.46 -15.00 2.16
CA HIS A 50 8.53 -15.96 1.58
C HIS A 50 9.28 -17.24 1.22
N ARG A 51 9.05 -18.30 1.98
CA ARG A 51 9.54 -19.64 1.62
C ARG A 51 8.70 -20.12 0.45
N CYS A 52 9.34 -20.40 -0.68
CA CYS A 52 8.72 -21.12 -1.79
C CYS A 52 8.44 -22.57 -1.35
N VAL A 53 7.50 -22.74 -0.46
CA VAL A 53 6.90 -24.05 -0.16
C VAL A 53 5.64 -24.08 -1.00
N GLY A 54 5.75 -24.51 -2.27
CA GLY A 54 4.65 -25.01 -3.12
C GLY A 54 3.23 -24.42 -2.99
N GLY A 55 3.05 -23.37 -2.22
CA GLY A 55 1.77 -22.78 -1.89
C GLY A 55 1.51 -21.55 -2.73
N ARG A 56 0.54 -21.65 -3.61
CA ARG A 56 -0.16 -20.51 -4.20
C ARG A 56 -0.48 -19.54 -3.09
N ILE A 57 -0.14 -18.27 -3.25
CA ILE A 57 -0.69 -17.22 -2.40
C ILE A 57 -2.17 -17.16 -2.76
N GLU A 58 -3.00 -17.86 -1.99
CA GLU A 58 -4.46 -17.75 -2.08
C GLU A 58 -4.85 -16.42 -1.40
N GLY A 59 -4.71 -15.33 -2.14
CA GLY A 59 -5.39 -14.10 -1.78
C GLY A 59 -6.89 -14.24 -2.00
N PRO A 60 -7.75 -13.52 -1.25
CA PRO A 60 -9.15 -13.43 -1.56
C PRO A 60 -9.30 -13.01 -3.04
N ARG A 61 -10.22 -13.63 -3.76
CA ARG A 61 -10.49 -13.25 -5.14
C ARG A 61 -11.06 -11.84 -5.13
N PRO A 62 -10.41 -10.88 -5.81
CA PRO A 62 -10.95 -9.52 -5.89
C PRO A 62 -12.37 -9.57 -6.47
N SER A 63 -13.28 -8.79 -5.92
CA SER A 63 -14.60 -8.63 -6.53
C SER A 63 -14.49 -7.80 -7.79
N GLU A 64 -15.41 -7.97 -8.76
CA GLU A 64 -15.42 -7.21 -10.02
C GLU A 64 -15.62 -5.68 -9.80
N ALA A 65 -16.07 -5.29 -8.62
CA ALA A 65 -16.35 -3.89 -8.26
C ALA A 65 -15.14 -3.17 -7.62
N GLU A 66 -14.03 -3.87 -7.35
CA GLU A 66 -12.85 -3.30 -6.70
C GLU A 66 -11.95 -2.59 -7.72
N THR A 67 -11.39 -1.46 -7.28
CA THR A 67 -10.38 -0.73 -8.07
C THR A 67 -9.08 -1.54 -8.17
N SER A 68 -8.24 -1.23 -9.16
CA SER A 68 -6.92 -1.87 -9.30
C SER A 68 -6.07 -1.70 -8.05
N SER A 69 -6.13 -0.52 -7.41
CA SER A 69 -5.38 -0.25 -6.17
C SER A 69 -5.88 -1.11 -5.00
N GLU A 70 -7.18 -1.29 -4.85
CA GLU A 70 -7.75 -2.19 -3.83
C GLU A 70 -7.34 -3.65 -4.06
N ARG A 71 -7.42 -4.14 -5.30
CA ARG A 71 -6.94 -5.48 -5.66
C ARG A 71 -5.45 -5.67 -5.36
N GLN A 72 -4.62 -4.68 -5.69
CA GLN A 72 -3.19 -4.70 -5.38
C GLN A 72 -2.96 -4.76 -3.88
N ASN A 73 -3.69 -3.98 -3.07
CA ASN A 73 -3.58 -3.98 -1.61
C ASN A 73 -3.94 -5.36 -1.01
N VAL A 74 -4.97 -6.02 -1.53
CA VAL A 74 -5.34 -7.38 -1.13
C VAL A 74 -4.20 -8.37 -1.42
N ILE A 75 -3.57 -8.28 -2.59
CA ILE A 75 -2.43 -9.10 -2.98
C ILE A 75 -1.23 -8.85 -2.04
N PHE A 76 -0.93 -7.60 -1.75
CA PHE A 76 0.19 -7.20 -0.91
C PHE A 76 0.01 -7.66 0.54
N LEU A 77 -1.20 -7.55 1.09
CA LEU A 77 -1.53 -8.10 2.41
C LEU A 77 -1.41 -9.64 2.42
N GLY A 78 -1.83 -10.32 1.36
CA GLY A 78 -1.64 -11.76 1.20
C GLY A 78 -0.15 -12.13 1.25
N LEU A 79 0.70 -11.38 0.55
CA LEU A 79 2.15 -11.58 0.55
C LEU A 79 2.76 -11.36 1.94
N ALA A 80 2.33 -10.31 2.66
CA ALA A 80 2.81 -10.05 4.02
C ALA A 80 2.38 -11.15 5.01
N ARG A 81 1.13 -11.62 4.93
CA ARG A 81 0.61 -12.73 5.76
C ARG A 81 1.35 -14.04 5.49
N ALA A 82 1.73 -14.30 4.24
CA ALA A 82 2.48 -15.49 3.85
C ALA A 82 3.91 -15.55 4.44
N THR A 83 4.41 -14.45 5.04
CA THR A 83 5.67 -14.48 5.80
C THR A 83 5.58 -15.26 7.11
N GLY A 84 4.38 -15.52 7.62
CA GLY A 84 4.13 -16.14 8.92
C GLY A 84 4.39 -15.21 10.12
N ASN A 85 4.74 -13.95 9.88
CA ASN A 85 4.95 -12.94 10.93
C ASN A 85 3.73 -11.99 10.99
N PRO A 86 2.88 -12.06 12.02
CA PRO A 86 1.69 -11.22 12.14
C PRO A 86 2.03 -9.72 12.21
N GLU A 87 3.15 -9.35 12.82
CA GLU A 87 3.58 -7.96 12.91
C GLU A 87 3.89 -7.35 11.53
N HIS A 88 4.36 -8.18 10.60
CA HIS A 88 4.62 -7.73 9.23
C HIS A 88 3.29 -7.37 8.53
N ALA A 89 2.27 -8.20 8.68
CA ALA A 89 0.95 -7.94 8.11
C ALA A 89 0.29 -6.70 8.75
N LEU A 90 0.36 -6.55 10.08
CA LEU A 90 -0.16 -5.39 10.79
C LEU A 90 0.56 -4.08 10.37
N ALA A 91 1.88 -4.12 10.23
CA ALA A 91 2.64 -2.96 9.77
C ALA A 91 2.23 -2.53 8.35
N LEU A 92 2.01 -3.49 7.45
CA LEU A 92 1.56 -3.20 6.09
C LEU A 92 0.11 -2.69 6.07
N GLU A 93 -0.79 -3.30 6.84
CA GLU A 93 -2.20 -2.90 6.94
C GLU A 93 -2.33 -1.45 7.41
N SER A 94 -1.69 -1.08 8.52
CA SER A 94 -1.67 0.30 9.02
C SER A 94 -1.05 1.29 8.01
N LEU A 95 -0.08 0.85 7.23
CA LEU A 95 0.52 1.69 6.18
C LEU A 95 -0.44 1.90 5.01
N LEU A 96 -1.16 0.87 4.58
CA LEU A 96 -2.13 0.94 3.49
C LEU A 96 -3.30 1.87 3.84
N GLU A 97 -3.78 1.85 5.09
CA GLU A 97 -4.80 2.80 5.58
C GLU A 97 -4.33 4.25 5.43
N ARG A 98 -3.04 4.53 5.62
CA ARG A 98 -2.45 5.87 5.45
C ARG A 98 -2.23 6.24 3.99
N LEU A 99 -2.07 5.28 3.09
CA LEU A 99 -1.89 5.48 1.65
C LEU A 99 -3.23 5.55 0.89
N GLU A 100 -4.29 4.93 1.41
CA GLU A 100 -5.60 4.86 0.77
C GLU A 100 -6.12 6.22 0.25
N PRO A 101 -6.07 7.33 1.02
CA PRO A 101 -6.56 8.62 0.57
C PRO A 101 -5.86 9.15 -0.70
N PHE A 102 -4.69 8.62 -1.04
CA PHE A 102 -3.92 8.96 -2.24
C PHE A 102 -4.09 7.92 -3.33
N GLN A 103 -4.11 6.64 -2.98
CA GLN A 103 -4.24 5.53 -3.93
C GLN A 103 -5.53 5.60 -4.75
N ARG A 104 -6.62 6.10 -4.18
CA ARG A 104 -7.89 6.30 -4.90
C ARG A 104 -7.79 7.25 -6.10
N PHE A 105 -6.76 8.12 -6.14
CA PHE A 105 -6.51 9.03 -7.25
C PHE A 105 -5.46 8.53 -8.24
N GLU A 106 -4.83 7.38 -7.99
CA GLU A 106 -3.78 6.85 -8.85
C GLU A 106 -4.24 6.67 -10.30
N ALA A 107 -5.50 6.28 -10.51
CA ALA A 107 -6.08 6.10 -11.83
C ALA A 107 -6.21 7.42 -12.63
N GLU A 108 -6.15 8.58 -11.99
CA GLU A 108 -6.16 9.87 -12.68
C GLU A 108 -4.78 10.18 -13.32
N PHE A 109 -3.69 9.57 -12.80
CA PHE A 109 -2.31 9.90 -13.16
C PHE A 109 -1.50 8.72 -13.69
N LEU A 110 -2.01 7.48 -13.53
CA LEU A 110 -1.34 6.26 -13.98
C LEU A 110 -2.20 5.51 -14.97
N GLU A 111 -1.65 5.27 -16.14
CA GLU A 111 -2.23 4.40 -17.15
C GLU A 111 -1.88 2.91 -16.87
N ALA A 112 -2.60 1.98 -17.51
CA ALA A 112 -2.30 0.55 -17.52
C ALA A 112 -2.22 -0.07 -16.10
N LEU A 113 -3.11 0.33 -15.19
CA LEU A 113 -3.14 -0.22 -13.82
C LEU A 113 -3.59 -1.69 -13.78
N GLU A 114 -4.48 -2.08 -14.69
CA GLU A 114 -4.95 -3.46 -14.80
C GLU A 114 -3.82 -4.38 -15.28
N GLU A 115 -3.05 -3.94 -16.28
CA GLU A 115 -1.89 -4.67 -16.80
C GLU A 115 -0.80 -4.79 -15.73
N GLU A 116 -0.55 -3.73 -14.95
CA GLU A 116 0.37 -3.76 -13.82
C GLU A 116 -0.08 -4.78 -12.77
N THR A 117 -1.38 -4.81 -12.45
CA THR A 117 -1.95 -5.77 -11.50
C THR A 117 -1.82 -7.20 -12.01
N ALA A 118 -2.12 -7.43 -13.29
CA ALA A 118 -1.98 -8.75 -13.93
C ALA A 118 -0.51 -9.22 -13.92
N GLU A 119 0.44 -8.32 -14.19
CA GLU A 119 1.87 -8.64 -14.14
C GLU A 119 2.33 -9.05 -12.73
N ILE A 120 1.85 -8.38 -11.69
CA ILE A 120 2.15 -8.75 -10.29
C ILE A 120 1.58 -10.13 -9.98
N ILE A 121 0.34 -10.42 -10.40
CA ILE A 121 -0.31 -11.72 -10.19
C ILE A 121 0.45 -12.84 -10.91
N GLU A 122 0.84 -12.62 -12.17
CA GLU A 122 1.64 -13.57 -12.94
C GLU A 122 2.99 -13.85 -12.27
N ALA A 123 3.68 -12.81 -11.83
CA ALA A 123 4.96 -12.91 -11.14
C ALA A 123 4.84 -13.70 -9.82
N LEU A 124 3.75 -13.52 -9.07
CA LEU A 124 3.45 -14.30 -7.88
C LEU A 124 3.24 -15.78 -8.21
N GLY A 125 2.47 -16.08 -9.28
CA GLY A 125 2.18 -17.44 -9.72
C GLY A 125 3.38 -18.18 -10.28
N SER A 126 4.37 -17.46 -10.81
CA SER A 126 5.57 -18.05 -11.41
C SER A 126 6.59 -18.60 -10.41
N SER A 127 6.44 -18.35 -9.13
CA SER A 127 7.44 -18.63 -8.08
C SER A 127 8.83 -18.01 -8.33
N ASP A 128 8.94 -17.11 -9.30
CA ASP A 128 10.16 -16.39 -9.63
C ASP A 128 10.26 -15.09 -8.84
N ARG A 129 11.05 -15.14 -7.76
CA ARG A 129 11.27 -13.99 -6.89
C ARG A 129 11.86 -12.78 -7.62
N SER A 130 12.67 -12.99 -8.65
CA SER A 130 13.28 -11.91 -9.41
C SER A 130 12.25 -11.16 -10.23
N LYS A 131 11.33 -11.90 -10.88
CA LYS A 131 10.19 -11.30 -11.60
C LYS A 131 9.31 -10.49 -10.66
N LEU A 132 8.91 -11.08 -9.52
CA LEU A 132 8.07 -10.40 -8.54
C LEU A 132 8.76 -9.14 -7.99
N ARG A 133 10.05 -9.25 -7.62
CA ARG A 133 10.83 -8.11 -7.17
C ARG A 133 10.86 -6.99 -8.22
N SER A 134 11.09 -7.34 -9.48
CA SER A 134 11.13 -6.38 -10.59
C SER A 134 9.77 -5.70 -10.81
N ALA A 135 8.67 -6.44 -10.76
CA ALA A 135 7.33 -5.90 -10.85
C ALA A 135 7.04 -4.91 -9.72
N LEU A 136 7.37 -5.26 -8.46
CA LEU A 136 7.18 -4.37 -7.31
C LEU A 136 8.06 -3.11 -7.37
N LEU A 137 9.29 -3.21 -7.85
CA LEU A 137 10.15 -2.04 -8.03
C LEU A 137 9.59 -1.10 -9.10
N ARG A 138 9.03 -1.63 -10.20
CA ARG A 138 8.35 -0.81 -11.23
C ARG A 138 7.12 -0.13 -10.66
N TYR A 139 6.28 -0.86 -9.92
CA TYR A 139 5.12 -0.35 -9.20
C TYR A 139 5.49 0.90 -8.38
N HIS A 140 6.49 0.80 -7.50
CA HIS A 140 6.90 1.93 -6.66
C HIS A 140 7.56 3.07 -7.43
N LYS A 141 8.33 2.75 -8.49
CA LYS A 141 8.94 3.77 -9.35
C LYS A 141 7.90 4.63 -10.06
N ARG A 142 6.79 4.04 -10.50
CA ARG A 142 5.68 4.77 -11.14
C ARG A 142 5.04 5.72 -10.13
N ARG A 143 4.70 5.23 -8.93
CA ARG A 143 4.07 6.03 -7.87
C ARG A 143 4.97 7.15 -7.35
N ALA A 144 6.26 6.89 -7.20
CA ALA A 144 7.22 7.92 -6.79
C ALA A 144 7.27 9.13 -7.74
N ARG A 145 6.88 8.97 -9.01
CA ARG A 145 6.86 10.04 -10.01
C ARG A 145 5.64 10.94 -9.91
N ILE A 146 4.51 10.40 -9.46
CA ILE A 146 3.22 11.11 -9.40
C ILE A 146 2.89 11.60 -7.98
N ILE A 147 3.82 11.52 -7.03
CA ILE A 147 3.58 11.98 -5.65
C ILE A 147 3.15 13.45 -5.58
N PRO A 148 3.78 14.39 -6.33
CA PRO A 148 3.33 15.79 -6.32
C PRO A 148 1.89 15.93 -6.78
N GLU A 149 1.49 15.21 -7.83
CA GLU A 149 0.15 15.24 -8.40
C GLU A 149 -0.88 14.65 -7.41
N LEU A 150 -0.57 13.51 -6.80
CA LEU A 150 -1.42 12.88 -5.79
C LEU A 150 -1.64 13.81 -4.58
N LEU A 151 -0.59 14.47 -4.13
CA LEU A 151 -0.67 15.40 -3.02
C LEU A 151 -1.49 16.64 -3.39
N GLY A 152 -1.26 17.23 -4.56
CA GLY A 152 -2.03 18.36 -5.08
C GLY A 152 -3.52 18.01 -5.21
N ARG A 153 -3.84 16.82 -5.74
CA ARG A 153 -5.22 16.35 -5.88
C ARG A 153 -5.91 16.14 -4.53
N HIS A 154 -5.20 15.58 -3.53
CA HIS A 154 -5.72 15.38 -2.19
C HIS A 154 -5.99 16.70 -1.46
N GLN A 155 -5.19 17.74 -1.68
CA GLN A 155 -5.35 19.05 -1.03
C GLN A 155 -6.49 19.90 -1.64
N THR A 156 -7.03 19.52 -2.78
CA THR A 156 -8.14 20.22 -3.46
C THR A 156 -9.51 19.70 -3.09
N LEU A 157 -9.61 18.76 -2.16
CA LEU A 157 -10.85 18.23 -1.60
C LEU A 157 -11.23 18.94 -0.31
#